data_1bca6f1078eb8e289312d9360b009a1a
#
_entry.id   1bca6f1078eb8e289312d9360b009a1a
#
_cell.length_a   1.000
_cell.length_b   1.000
_cell.length_c   1.000
_cell.angle_alpha   90.00
_cell.angle_beta   90.00
_cell.angle_gamma   90.00
#
_symmetry.space_group_name_H-M   'P 1'
#
loop_
_entity.id
_entity.type
_entity.pdbx_description
1 polymer ?
#
loop_
_entity_poly.entity_id
_entity_poly.type
_entity_poly.pdbx_seq_one_letter_code
_entity_poly.pdbx_strand_id
1 'polypeptide(L)'
;MSSFEQLGLEANTDKIWQHGYHRFYPRYIESLRDTATGMLEIGIDQNYSVNLWLKYFTKAMIYGIDIGVEHESERLKIFRGDQSSLTDLQQVRSKITEPIQFIIDDGSHIPEHQALTFDYFFQNLLEPGGIYIVEDIETSYWKHGWLYGYTVNCGYRSPTSFIERVKPLVDSINKEFLNANARQQNVSEILISQETQDMISTMTFGQNCVIFTKKTLSEMGYNNRDYRLKAFI
;
A
#
# COMPACT_ATOMS: atom_id res chain seq x y z
N MET A 1 -12.92 2.08 23.95
CA MET A 1 -11.76 2.55 23.18
C MET A 1 -12.22 3.63 22.23
N SER A 2 -11.42 4.69 22.01
CA SER A 2 -11.74 5.73 21.02
C SER A 2 -11.76 5.15 19.62
N SER A 3 -12.67 5.61 18.76
CA SER A 3 -12.73 5.17 17.36
C SER A 3 -11.51 5.69 16.57
N PHE A 4 -11.25 5.10 15.40
CA PHE A 4 -10.21 5.60 14.47
C PHE A 4 -10.44 7.08 14.13
N GLU A 5 -11.70 7.45 13.85
CA GLU A 5 -12.09 8.83 13.56
C GLU A 5 -11.78 9.77 14.74
N GLN A 6 -12.16 9.41 15.96
CA GLN A 6 -11.87 10.22 17.15
C GLN A 6 -10.38 10.45 17.35
N LEU A 7 -9.57 9.39 17.25
CA LEU A 7 -8.11 9.48 17.40
C LEU A 7 -7.47 10.34 16.29
N GLY A 8 -7.98 10.25 15.08
CA GLY A 8 -7.50 11.05 13.96
C GLY A 8 -7.85 12.54 14.09
N LEU A 9 -9.06 12.86 14.57
CA LEU A 9 -9.43 14.25 14.90
C LEU A 9 -8.55 14.82 16.00
N GLU A 10 -8.27 14.05 17.07
CA GLU A 10 -7.35 14.43 18.13
C GLU A 10 -5.91 14.61 17.65
N ALA A 11 -5.47 13.84 16.66
CA ALA A 11 -4.17 13.97 16.03
C ALA A 11 -4.11 15.10 15.00
N ASN A 12 -5.26 15.69 14.64
CA ASN A 12 -5.41 16.73 13.61
C ASN A 12 -4.89 16.29 12.24
N THR A 13 -5.05 14.98 11.89
CA THR A 13 -4.63 14.47 10.59
C THR A 13 -5.70 14.70 9.52
N ASP A 14 -5.27 15.12 8.33
CA ASP A 14 -6.08 15.32 7.14
C ASP A 14 -6.73 14.03 6.62
N LYS A 15 -6.18 12.88 6.99
CA LYS A 15 -6.78 11.56 6.72
C LYS A 15 -8.25 11.48 7.18
N ILE A 16 -8.64 12.27 8.19
CA ILE A 16 -9.99 12.31 8.73
C ILE A 16 -10.79 13.47 8.15
N TRP A 17 -10.33 14.70 8.41
CA TRP A 17 -11.15 15.89 8.13
C TRP A 17 -11.13 16.31 6.66
N GLN A 18 -10.09 15.98 5.88
CA GLN A 18 -9.97 16.31 4.47
C GLN A 18 -10.36 15.11 3.58
N HIS A 19 -9.68 13.98 3.74
CA HIS A 19 -9.82 12.83 2.85
C HIS A 19 -10.93 11.85 3.27
N GLY A 20 -11.27 11.83 4.57
CA GLY A 20 -12.33 10.99 5.11
C GLY A 20 -12.01 9.49 5.04
N TYR A 21 -10.74 9.10 5.16
CA TYR A 21 -10.29 7.71 5.08
C TYR A 21 -10.82 6.83 6.23
N HIS A 22 -11.31 7.44 7.34
CA HIS A 22 -12.01 6.70 8.40
C HIS A 22 -13.22 5.90 7.92
N ARG A 23 -13.76 6.21 6.73
CA ARG A 23 -14.84 5.44 6.09
C ARG A 23 -14.37 4.07 5.58
N PHE A 24 -13.07 3.92 5.31
CA PHE A 24 -12.50 2.74 4.66
C PHE A 24 -11.58 1.95 5.59
N TYR A 25 -10.60 2.60 6.22
CA TYR A 25 -9.48 1.96 6.92
C TYR A 25 -9.89 1.02 8.05
N PRO A 26 -10.82 1.37 8.94
CA PRO A 26 -11.17 0.48 10.05
C PRO A 26 -11.61 -0.92 9.61
N ARG A 27 -12.21 -1.05 8.43
CA ARG A 27 -12.63 -2.36 7.88
C ARG A 27 -11.45 -3.33 7.68
N TYR A 28 -10.26 -2.79 7.49
CA TYR A 28 -9.05 -3.56 7.19
C TYR A 28 -8.10 -3.65 8.37
N ILE A 29 -7.97 -2.56 9.15
CA ILE A 29 -6.94 -2.45 10.18
C ILE A 29 -7.45 -2.60 11.62
N GLU A 30 -8.78 -2.67 11.86
CA GLU A 30 -9.31 -2.80 13.22
C GLU A 30 -8.82 -4.08 13.91
N SER A 31 -8.74 -5.19 13.19
CA SER A 31 -8.22 -6.45 13.72
C SER A 31 -6.72 -6.40 14.07
N LEU A 32 -5.98 -5.46 13.50
CA LEU A 32 -4.57 -5.25 13.74
C LEU A 32 -4.28 -4.34 14.95
N ARG A 33 -5.27 -3.62 15.44
CA ARG A 33 -5.13 -2.57 16.46
C ARG A 33 -4.32 -2.99 17.67
N ASP A 34 -4.63 -4.17 18.21
CA ASP A 34 -4.00 -4.71 19.43
C ASP A 34 -3.05 -5.88 19.15
N THR A 35 -2.91 -6.28 17.89
CA THR A 35 -2.15 -7.46 17.47
C THR A 35 -0.95 -7.15 16.62
N ALA A 36 -0.98 -6.05 15.83
CA ALA A 36 0.15 -5.67 14.99
C ALA A 36 1.41 -5.40 15.84
N THR A 37 2.55 -5.90 15.36
CA THR A 37 3.88 -5.68 15.93
C THR A 37 4.63 -4.58 15.21
N GLY A 38 4.32 -4.29 13.97
CA GLY A 38 4.93 -3.22 13.20
C GLY A 38 4.04 -2.69 12.08
N MET A 39 4.18 -1.41 11.80
CA MET A 39 3.65 -0.76 10.62
C MET A 39 4.70 0.18 10.01
N LEU A 40 4.54 0.50 8.72
CA LEU A 40 5.36 1.46 8.01
C LEU A 40 4.47 2.54 7.36
N GLU A 41 4.82 3.81 7.53
CA GLU A 41 4.28 4.93 6.76
C GLU A 41 5.37 5.53 5.87
N ILE A 42 5.03 5.79 4.61
CA ILE A 42 5.87 6.47 3.65
C ILE A 42 5.33 7.88 3.49
N GLY A 43 6.18 8.90 3.76
CA GLY A 43 5.75 10.28 3.89
C GLY A 43 5.27 10.61 5.32
N ILE A 44 5.98 11.51 5.99
CA ILE A 44 5.72 11.82 7.41
C ILE A 44 5.29 13.28 7.62
N ASP A 45 5.86 14.20 6.84
CA ASP A 45 5.60 15.62 6.90
C ASP A 45 5.61 16.16 8.37
N GLN A 46 4.48 16.61 8.89
CA GLN A 46 4.35 17.24 10.22
C GLN A 46 4.02 16.26 11.36
N ASN A 47 4.11 14.95 11.14
CA ASN A 47 3.85 13.89 12.11
C ASN A 47 2.39 13.77 12.61
N TYR A 48 1.42 14.39 11.98
CA TYR A 48 0.01 14.27 12.42
C TYR A 48 -0.51 12.85 12.32
N SER A 49 -0.25 12.18 11.21
CA SER A 49 -0.60 10.77 11.01
C SER A 49 0.13 9.83 11.95
N VAL A 50 1.41 10.07 12.22
CA VAL A 50 2.21 9.30 13.19
C VAL A 50 1.59 9.35 14.59
N ASN A 51 1.09 10.51 15.02
CA ASN A 51 0.39 10.65 16.30
C ASN A 51 -0.91 9.82 16.36
N LEU A 52 -1.62 9.71 15.23
CA LEU A 52 -2.75 8.79 15.11
C LEU A 52 -2.29 7.34 15.26
N TRP A 53 -1.26 6.92 14.52
CA TRP A 53 -0.80 5.52 14.53
C TRP A 53 -0.31 5.08 15.90
N LEU A 54 0.46 5.90 16.61
CA LEU A 54 0.95 5.64 17.96
C LEU A 54 -0.18 5.43 18.97
N LYS A 55 -1.31 6.11 18.80
CA LYS A 55 -2.51 5.94 19.64
C LYS A 55 -3.38 4.77 19.22
N TYR A 56 -3.47 4.54 17.90
CA TYR A 56 -4.33 3.50 17.34
C TYR A 56 -3.76 2.11 17.54
N PHE A 57 -2.51 1.88 17.16
CA PHE A 57 -1.83 0.61 17.35
C PHE A 57 -1.18 0.56 18.72
N THR A 58 -1.74 -0.24 19.62
CA THR A 58 -1.33 -0.22 21.05
C THR A 58 0.05 -0.84 21.30
N LYS A 59 0.53 -1.72 20.39
CA LYS A 59 1.77 -2.50 20.55
C LYS A 59 2.78 -2.30 19.43
N ALA A 60 2.34 -1.88 18.24
CA ALA A 60 3.20 -1.82 17.09
C ALA A 60 4.35 -0.82 17.26
N MET A 61 5.52 -1.18 16.76
CA MET A 61 6.55 -0.25 16.37
C MET A 61 6.08 0.49 15.12
N ILE A 62 6.12 1.81 15.15
CA ILE A 62 5.79 2.65 14.01
C ILE A 62 7.09 3.01 13.29
N TYR A 63 7.19 2.62 12.04
CA TYR A 63 8.27 3.00 11.16
C TYR A 63 7.82 4.05 10.18
N GLY A 64 8.73 4.95 9.82
CA GLY A 64 8.51 5.96 8.79
C GLY A 64 9.65 6.02 7.79
N ILE A 65 9.35 6.42 6.57
CA ILE A 65 10.32 6.88 5.56
C ILE A 65 9.95 8.30 5.19
N ASP A 66 10.92 9.21 5.23
CA ASP A 66 10.74 10.58 4.77
C ASP A 66 12.03 11.12 4.16
N ILE A 67 11.91 12.00 3.15
CA ILE A 67 13.07 12.57 2.49
C ILE A 67 13.81 13.61 3.36
N GLY A 68 13.11 14.25 4.30
CA GLY A 68 13.61 15.35 5.12
C GLY A 68 13.63 15.07 6.62
N VAL A 69 12.88 14.07 7.10
CA VAL A 69 12.70 13.80 8.52
C VAL A 69 13.44 12.53 8.94
N GLU A 70 14.08 12.61 10.12
CA GLU A 70 14.66 11.45 10.80
C GLU A 70 14.34 11.55 12.29
N HIS A 71 13.89 10.46 12.90
CA HIS A 71 13.54 10.42 14.31
C HIS A 71 13.67 9.01 14.88
N GLU A 72 14.03 8.91 16.16
CA GLU A 72 14.01 7.64 16.90
C GLU A 72 13.51 7.86 18.32
N SER A 73 12.55 7.05 18.73
CA SER A 73 12.05 6.96 20.09
C SER A 73 11.61 5.52 20.40
N GLU A 74 11.04 5.27 21.58
CA GLU A 74 10.69 3.93 22.05
C GLU A 74 9.82 3.14 21.06
N ARG A 75 8.80 3.78 20.46
CA ARG A 75 7.85 3.13 19.53
C ARG A 75 7.77 3.80 18.16
N LEU A 76 8.72 4.68 17.83
CA LEU A 76 8.75 5.38 16.54
C LEU A 76 10.17 5.47 16.00
N LYS A 77 10.37 5.00 14.76
CA LYS A 77 11.63 5.16 14.02
C LYS A 77 11.33 5.67 12.62
N ILE A 78 11.76 6.89 12.34
CA ILE A 78 11.65 7.49 11.01
C ILE A 78 13.04 7.48 10.38
N PHE A 79 13.15 6.85 9.22
CA PHE A 79 14.39 6.78 8.44
C PHE A 79 14.36 7.83 7.34
N ARG A 80 15.46 8.51 7.17
CA ARG A 80 15.64 9.35 6.01
C ARG A 80 15.85 8.49 4.77
N GLY A 81 15.06 8.73 3.72
CA GLY A 81 15.13 8.00 2.46
C GLY A 81 14.25 8.60 1.38
N ASP A 82 14.66 8.45 0.15
CA ASP A 82 13.91 8.86 -1.03
C ASP A 82 13.03 7.71 -1.54
N GLN A 83 11.73 7.92 -1.55
CA GLN A 83 10.74 6.95 -2.07
C GLN A 83 11.00 6.55 -3.52
N SER A 84 11.62 7.40 -4.32
CA SER A 84 11.97 7.13 -5.72
C SER A 84 13.22 6.26 -5.89
N SER A 85 13.99 6.04 -4.82
CA SER A 85 15.27 5.33 -4.81
C SER A 85 15.13 3.91 -4.29
N LEU A 86 15.23 2.91 -5.18
CA LEU A 86 15.23 1.50 -4.76
C LEU A 86 16.34 1.21 -3.75
N THR A 87 17.50 1.86 -3.86
CA THR A 87 18.61 1.70 -2.92
C THR A 87 18.21 2.17 -1.52
N ASP A 88 17.51 3.31 -1.40
CA ASP A 88 17.06 3.83 -0.11
C ASP A 88 15.98 2.91 0.49
N LEU A 89 15.05 2.42 -0.33
CA LEU A 89 14.04 1.45 0.12
C LEU A 89 14.69 0.18 0.66
N GLN A 90 15.73 -0.33 -0.02
CA GLN A 90 16.50 -1.50 0.44
C GLN A 90 17.24 -1.23 1.76
N GLN A 91 17.84 -0.04 1.90
CA GLN A 91 18.51 0.36 3.14
C GLN A 91 17.53 0.46 4.30
N VAL A 92 16.38 1.09 4.08
CA VAL A 92 15.32 1.19 5.11
C VAL A 92 14.81 -0.20 5.47
N ARG A 93 14.50 -1.06 4.47
CA ARG A 93 14.09 -2.44 4.73
C ARG A 93 15.06 -3.19 5.63
N SER A 94 16.38 -3.00 5.44
CA SER A 94 17.41 -3.68 6.23
C SER A 94 17.47 -3.27 7.71
N LYS A 95 16.89 -2.10 8.04
CA LYS A 95 16.84 -1.54 9.40
C LYS A 95 15.56 -1.88 10.15
N ILE A 96 14.54 -2.37 9.46
CA ILE A 96 13.26 -2.77 10.06
C ILE A 96 13.40 -4.19 10.59
N THR A 97 13.17 -4.38 11.87
CA THR A 97 13.37 -5.65 12.58
C THR A 97 12.07 -6.35 12.94
N GLU A 98 10.99 -5.60 13.17
CA GLU A 98 9.69 -6.15 13.51
C GLU A 98 8.93 -6.60 12.24
N PRO A 99 8.12 -7.66 12.33
CA PRO A 99 7.19 -8.03 11.28
C PRO A 99 6.20 -6.88 10.99
N ILE A 100 6.01 -6.52 9.72
CA ILE A 100 5.15 -5.42 9.30
C ILE A 100 3.81 -5.97 8.79
N GLN A 101 2.74 -5.68 9.50
CA GLN A 101 1.38 -6.08 9.12
C GLN A 101 0.60 -5.00 8.38
N PHE A 102 1.04 -3.74 8.44
CA PHE A 102 0.37 -2.63 7.79
C PHE A 102 1.39 -1.67 7.18
N ILE A 103 1.20 -1.32 5.90
CA ILE A 103 1.96 -0.30 5.20
C ILE A 103 0.99 0.72 4.61
N ILE A 104 1.35 1.99 4.71
CA ILE A 104 0.61 3.09 4.10
C ILE A 104 1.58 3.97 3.31
N ASP A 105 1.26 4.23 2.05
CA ASP A 105 2.01 5.12 1.16
C ASP A 105 1.25 6.44 1.03
N ASP A 106 1.74 7.43 1.75
CA ASP A 106 1.29 8.82 1.81
C ASP A 106 2.47 9.76 1.50
N GLY A 107 3.33 9.34 0.58
CA GLY A 107 4.61 9.99 0.31
C GLY A 107 4.55 11.10 -0.74
N SER A 108 5.24 10.90 -1.84
CA SER A 108 5.35 11.92 -2.91
C SER A 108 4.11 12.04 -3.78
N HIS A 109 3.21 11.07 -3.77
CA HIS A 109 2.05 10.92 -4.64
C HIS A 109 2.39 10.88 -6.15
N ILE A 110 3.68 10.72 -6.49
CA ILE A 110 4.10 10.52 -7.88
C ILE A 110 3.79 9.07 -8.27
N PRO A 111 3.00 8.82 -9.33
CA PRO A 111 2.52 7.48 -9.67
C PRO A 111 3.62 6.43 -9.86
N GLU A 112 4.77 6.83 -10.40
CA GLU A 112 5.93 5.96 -10.56
C GLU A 112 6.54 5.57 -9.20
N HIS A 113 6.58 6.50 -8.24
CA HIS A 113 7.10 6.25 -6.90
C HIS A 113 6.16 5.36 -6.11
N GLN A 114 4.83 5.62 -6.18
CA GLN A 114 3.80 4.76 -5.58
C GLN A 114 3.90 3.32 -6.12
N ALA A 115 4.12 3.15 -7.42
CA ALA A 115 4.28 1.83 -8.03
C ALA A 115 5.57 1.14 -7.56
N LEU A 116 6.68 1.87 -7.45
CA LEU A 116 7.96 1.33 -6.99
C LEU A 116 7.90 0.88 -5.53
N THR A 117 7.37 1.72 -4.65
CA THR A 117 7.25 1.39 -3.21
C THR A 117 6.27 0.24 -2.98
N PHE A 118 5.12 0.26 -3.67
CA PHE A 118 4.15 -0.83 -3.62
C PHE A 118 4.80 -2.15 -4.03
N ASP A 119 5.42 -2.20 -5.22
CA ASP A 119 6.02 -3.44 -5.72
C ASP A 119 7.12 -3.96 -4.79
N TYR A 120 8.00 -3.07 -4.33
CA TYR A 120 9.12 -3.46 -3.49
C TYR A 120 8.70 -3.90 -2.07
N PHE A 121 7.92 -3.09 -1.35
CA PHE A 121 7.58 -3.40 0.05
C PHE A 121 6.49 -4.45 0.19
N PHE A 122 5.59 -4.56 -0.78
CA PHE A 122 4.60 -5.63 -0.78
C PHE A 122 5.24 -7.01 -0.80
N GLN A 123 6.32 -7.17 -1.57
CA GLN A 123 7.07 -8.43 -1.64
C GLN A 123 7.97 -8.65 -0.42
N ASN A 124 8.79 -7.63 -0.11
CA ASN A 124 10.00 -7.82 0.69
C ASN A 124 9.84 -7.43 2.16
N LEU A 125 8.72 -6.79 2.53
CA LEU A 125 8.50 -6.28 3.88
C LEU A 125 7.15 -6.67 4.48
N LEU A 126 6.07 -6.55 3.73
CA LEU A 126 4.72 -6.82 4.23
C LEU A 126 4.55 -8.30 4.55
N GLU A 127 4.05 -8.60 5.76
CA GLU A 127 3.76 -9.97 6.19
C GLU A 127 2.60 -10.59 5.42
N PRO A 128 2.53 -11.94 5.31
CA PRO A 128 1.36 -12.63 4.79
C PRO A 128 0.08 -12.25 5.57
N GLY A 129 -0.99 -11.91 4.83
CA GLY A 129 -2.24 -11.40 5.42
C GLY A 129 -2.20 -9.91 5.76
N GLY A 130 -1.08 -9.24 5.53
CA GLY A 130 -0.91 -7.80 5.78
C GLY A 130 -1.67 -6.92 4.79
N ILE A 131 -1.77 -5.65 5.15
CA ILE A 131 -2.52 -4.62 4.41
C ILE A 131 -1.54 -3.57 3.87
N TYR A 132 -1.69 -3.21 2.61
CA TYR A 132 -1.00 -2.09 1.97
C TYR A 132 -2.01 -1.09 1.44
N ILE A 133 -1.89 0.18 1.82
CA ILE A 133 -2.75 1.27 1.33
C ILE A 133 -1.88 2.26 0.57
N VAL A 134 -2.37 2.70 -0.59
CA VAL A 134 -1.82 3.84 -1.34
C VAL A 134 -2.83 4.96 -1.29
N GLU A 135 -2.44 6.08 -0.70
CA GLU A 135 -3.24 7.31 -0.59
C GLU A 135 -3.01 8.24 -1.78
N ASP A 136 -3.88 9.23 -1.89
CA ASP A 136 -3.77 10.39 -2.77
C ASP A 136 -3.48 10.03 -4.24
N ILE A 137 -4.29 9.07 -4.72
CA ILE A 137 -4.22 8.57 -6.09
C ILE A 137 -4.80 9.53 -7.13
N GLU A 138 -5.33 10.70 -6.74
CA GLU A 138 -5.83 11.73 -7.66
C GLU A 138 -4.76 12.24 -8.62
N THR A 139 -3.49 12.18 -8.24
CA THR A 139 -2.36 12.51 -9.13
C THR A 139 -2.34 11.66 -10.41
N SER A 140 -2.92 10.46 -10.36
CA SER A 140 -3.13 9.60 -11.54
C SER A 140 -4.02 10.23 -12.61
N TYR A 141 -4.85 11.22 -12.26
CA TYR A 141 -5.77 11.91 -13.16
C TYR A 141 -5.23 13.25 -13.66
N TRP A 142 -4.12 13.74 -13.10
CA TRP A 142 -3.60 15.05 -13.40
C TRP A 142 -2.65 15.04 -14.59
N LYS A 143 -2.76 16.07 -15.42
CA LYS A 143 -1.77 16.37 -16.47
C LYS A 143 -0.63 17.24 -15.94
N HIS A 144 -0.89 18.00 -14.86
CA HIS A 144 0.05 18.92 -14.25
C HIS A 144 -0.09 18.82 -12.73
N GLY A 145 0.99 18.49 -12.04
CA GLY A 145 1.02 18.22 -10.60
C GLY A 145 1.33 19.45 -9.73
N TRP A 146 0.96 20.64 -10.17
CA TRP A 146 1.29 21.90 -9.51
C TRP A 146 0.80 22.02 -8.04
N LEU A 147 -0.19 21.26 -7.64
CA LEU A 147 -0.72 21.28 -6.27
C LEU A 147 0.33 20.86 -5.23
N TYR A 148 1.16 19.87 -5.53
CA TYR A 148 2.23 19.38 -4.65
C TYR A 148 3.62 19.94 -5.02
N GLY A 149 3.71 20.90 -5.93
CA GLY A 149 4.97 21.53 -6.32
C GLY A 149 5.85 20.73 -7.29
N TYR A 150 5.36 19.62 -7.84
CA TYR A 150 6.05 18.84 -8.87
C TYR A 150 5.17 18.58 -10.08
N THR A 151 5.77 18.18 -11.19
CA THR A 151 5.04 17.86 -12.43
C THR A 151 4.64 16.39 -12.44
N VAL A 152 3.34 16.12 -12.60
CA VAL A 152 2.80 14.80 -12.92
C VAL A 152 2.40 14.77 -14.38
N ASN A 153 2.99 13.88 -15.16
CA ASN A 153 2.69 13.73 -16.59
C ASN A 153 1.77 12.53 -16.86
N CYS A 154 0.74 12.37 -16.03
CA CYS A 154 -0.22 11.28 -16.16
C CYS A 154 -1.48 11.75 -16.89
N GLY A 155 -2.56 11.93 -16.15
CA GLY A 155 -3.86 12.27 -16.68
C GLY A 155 -4.78 11.06 -16.82
N TYR A 156 -6.03 11.34 -17.07
CA TYR A 156 -7.07 10.32 -17.15
C TYR A 156 -6.72 9.24 -18.17
N ARG A 157 -6.69 7.98 -17.75
CA ARG A 157 -6.33 6.80 -18.56
C ARG A 157 -4.88 6.79 -19.07
N SER A 158 -3.98 7.55 -18.46
CA SER A 158 -2.56 7.41 -18.79
C SER A 158 -2.03 6.05 -18.33
N PRO A 159 -1.37 5.27 -19.20
CA PRO A 159 -0.82 3.97 -18.81
C PRO A 159 0.29 4.08 -17.75
N THR A 160 0.88 5.26 -17.58
CA THR A 160 1.91 5.53 -16.56
C THR A 160 1.34 5.89 -15.20
N SER A 161 0.02 6.16 -15.10
CA SER A 161 -0.62 6.46 -13.82
C SER A 161 -0.68 5.23 -12.91
N PHE A 162 -0.66 5.45 -11.59
CA PHE A 162 -0.76 4.35 -10.63
C PHE A 162 -2.06 3.54 -10.82
N ILE A 163 -3.18 4.23 -11.03
CA ILE A 163 -4.49 3.59 -11.24
C ILE A 163 -4.48 2.66 -12.46
N GLU A 164 -3.95 3.12 -13.60
CA GLU A 164 -3.93 2.27 -14.80
C GLU A 164 -2.94 1.10 -14.68
N ARG A 165 -1.88 1.23 -13.88
CA ARG A 165 -0.95 0.14 -13.57
C ARG A 165 -1.59 -0.94 -12.69
N VAL A 166 -2.49 -0.58 -11.77
CA VAL A 166 -3.09 -1.54 -10.84
C VAL A 166 -4.44 -2.10 -11.30
N LYS A 167 -5.18 -1.44 -12.18
CA LYS A 167 -6.44 -1.97 -12.74
C LYS A 167 -6.30 -3.37 -13.34
N PRO A 168 -5.27 -3.69 -14.12
CA PRO A 168 -5.10 -5.04 -14.69
C PRO A 168 -4.85 -6.13 -13.65
N LEU A 169 -4.53 -5.76 -12.40
CA LEU A 169 -4.31 -6.74 -11.32
C LEU A 169 -5.56 -7.54 -10.98
N VAL A 170 -6.77 -7.05 -11.35
CA VAL A 170 -8.01 -7.84 -11.22
C VAL A 170 -7.92 -9.14 -12.02
N ASP A 171 -7.31 -9.12 -13.20
CA ASP A 171 -7.10 -10.31 -14.02
C ASP A 171 -6.02 -11.22 -13.44
N SER A 172 -4.98 -10.63 -12.83
CA SER A 172 -3.93 -11.39 -12.13
C SER A 172 -4.47 -12.14 -10.90
N ILE A 173 -5.36 -11.51 -10.13
CA ILE A 173 -6.05 -12.16 -8.99
C ILE A 173 -6.89 -13.35 -9.47
N ASN A 174 -7.48 -13.25 -10.67
CA ASN A 174 -8.37 -14.26 -11.26
C ASN A 174 -7.69 -15.12 -12.35
N LYS A 175 -6.36 -15.07 -12.47
CA LYS A 175 -5.61 -15.69 -13.58
C LYS A 175 -5.85 -17.18 -13.76
N GLU A 176 -6.22 -17.90 -12.71
CA GLU A 176 -6.52 -19.32 -12.76
C GLU A 176 -7.76 -19.63 -13.64
N PHE A 177 -8.66 -18.66 -13.80
CA PHE A 177 -9.87 -18.79 -14.62
C PHE A 177 -9.68 -18.35 -16.07
N LEU A 178 -8.52 -17.79 -16.42
CA LEU A 178 -8.21 -17.38 -17.79
C LEU A 178 -7.89 -18.62 -18.65
N ASN A 179 -8.57 -18.77 -19.78
CA ASN A 179 -8.23 -19.79 -20.76
C ASN A 179 -6.89 -19.47 -21.49
N ALA A 180 -6.37 -20.44 -22.23
CA ALA A 180 -5.07 -20.30 -22.90
C ALA A 180 -5.00 -19.08 -23.83
N ASN A 181 -6.09 -18.79 -24.57
CA ASN A 181 -6.15 -17.66 -25.50
C ASN A 181 -6.14 -16.31 -24.76
N ALA A 182 -6.90 -16.20 -23.64
CA ALA A 182 -6.92 -15.01 -22.82
C ALA A 182 -5.55 -14.78 -22.14
N ARG A 183 -4.87 -15.85 -21.69
CA ARG A 183 -3.51 -15.74 -21.12
C ARG A 183 -2.49 -15.18 -22.09
N GLN A 184 -2.58 -15.55 -23.38
CA GLN A 184 -1.69 -15.02 -24.42
C GLN A 184 -1.94 -13.54 -24.73
N GLN A 185 -3.18 -13.07 -24.58
CA GLN A 185 -3.53 -11.66 -24.85
C GLN A 185 -3.13 -10.71 -23.73
N ASN A 186 -3.06 -11.18 -22.48
CA ASN A 186 -2.84 -10.35 -21.28
C ASN A 186 -1.38 -10.27 -20.82
N VAL A 187 -0.42 -10.81 -21.58
CA VAL A 187 1.01 -10.82 -21.18
C VAL A 187 1.71 -9.48 -21.40
N SER A 188 1.08 -8.51 -22.03
CA SER A 188 1.69 -7.20 -22.27
C SER A 188 1.25 -6.16 -21.25
N GLU A 189 2.19 -5.69 -20.42
CA GLU A 189 2.22 -4.36 -19.79
C GLU A 189 1.61 -4.18 -18.41
N ILE A 190 1.49 -5.21 -17.57
CA ILE A 190 1.33 -4.94 -16.14
C ILE A 190 2.70 -4.54 -15.59
N LEU A 191 2.84 -3.26 -15.22
CA LEU A 191 4.08 -2.67 -14.73
C LEU A 191 4.36 -2.97 -13.24
N ILE A 192 3.61 -3.89 -12.66
CA ILE A 192 3.84 -4.47 -11.33
C ILE A 192 4.41 -5.86 -11.53
N SER A 193 5.43 -6.23 -10.78
CA SER A 193 6.12 -7.52 -10.94
C SER A 193 5.18 -8.72 -10.76
N GLN A 194 5.52 -9.83 -11.41
CA GLN A 194 4.71 -11.05 -11.31
C GLN A 194 4.67 -11.58 -9.87
N GLU A 195 5.73 -11.41 -9.13
CA GLU A 195 5.85 -11.79 -7.73
C GLU A 195 4.82 -11.06 -6.86
N THR A 196 4.70 -9.75 -7.01
CA THR A 196 3.66 -8.95 -6.31
C THR A 196 2.26 -9.39 -6.74
N GLN A 197 2.03 -9.53 -8.04
CA GLN A 197 0.73 -9.96 -8.57
C GLN A 197 0.27 -11.28 -7.95
N ASP A 198 1.18 -12.24 -7.81
CA ASP A 198 0.89 -13.57 -7.27
C ASP A 198 0.59 -13.56 -5.76
N MET A 199 1.04 -12.54 -5.06
CA MET A 199 0.84 -12.37 -3.61
C MET A 199 -0.45 -11.61 -3.25
N ILE A 200 -1.13 -10.95 -4.20
CA ILE A 200 -2.35 -10.19 -3.92
C ILE A 200 -3.52 -11.15 -3.66
N SER A 201 -4.18 -10.99 -2.49
CA SER A 201 -5.44 -11.67 -2.16
C SER A 201 -6.63 -10.86 -2.66
N THR A 202 -6.72 -9.59 -2.27
CA THR A 202 -7.80 -8.68 -2.68
C THR A 202 -7.26 -7.29 -2.99
N MET A 203 -8.03 -6.56 -3.81
CA MET A 203 -7.79 -5.16 -4.11
C MET A 203 -9.12 -4.40 -4.01
N THR A 204 -9.11 -3.26 -3.34
CA THR A 204 -10.27 -2.40 -3.16
C THR A 204 -9.94 -0.97 -3.53
N PHE A 205 -10.73 -0.35 -4.37
CA PHE A 205 -10.67 1.09 -4.65
C PHE A 205 -11.60 1.83 -3.71
N GLY A 206 -11.05 2.70 -2.88
CA GLY A 206 -11.76 3.72 -2.13
C GLY A 206 -11.72 5.06 -2.87
N GLN A 207 -12.41 6.06 -2.32
CA GLN A 207 -12.24 7.43 -2.80
C GLN A 207 -10.83 7.90 -2.42
N ASN A 208 -10.04 8.24 -3.44
CA ASN A 208 -8.65 8.70 -3.33
C ASN A 208 -7.65 7.70 -2.72
N CYS A 209 -7.98 6.41 -2.62
CA CYS A 209 -7.04 5.38 -2.14
C CYS A 209 -7.27 4.03 -2.83
N VAL A 210 -6.22 3.20 -2.84
CA VAL A 210 -6.32 1.78 -3.17
C VAL A 210 -5.78 0.97 -2.00
N ILE A 211 -6.53 -0.07 -1.61
CA ILE A 211 -6.21 -0.96 -0.50
C ILE A 211 -5.96 -2.36 -1.04
N PHE A 212 -4.81 -2.93 -0.71
CA PHE A 212 -4.43 -4.29 -1.07
C PHE A 212 -4.32 -5.15 0.18
N THR A 213 -4.79 -6.40 0.11
CA THR A 213 -4.48 -7.42 1.10
C THR A 213 -3.52 -8.43 0.51
N LYS A 214 -2.47 -8.75 1.24
CA LYS A 214 -1.54 -9.81 0.87
C LYS A 214 -2.13 -11.17 1.22
N LYS A 215 -1.92 -12.18 0.38
CA LYS A 215 -2.31 -13.55 0.67
C LYS A 215 -1.73 -14.02 1.99
N THR A 216 -2.53 -14.70 2.78
CA THR A 216 -2.07 -15.45 3.94
C THR A 216 -1.25 -16.67 3.51
N LEU A 217 -0.49 -17.28 4.42
CA LEU A 217 0.25 -18.51 4.14
C LEU A 217 -0.67 -19.65 3.66
N SER A 218 -1.90 -19.73 4.19
CA SER A 218 -2.88 -20.70 3.76
C SER A 218 -3.35 -20.43 2.33
N GLU A 219 -3.60 -19.18 1.95
CA GLU A 219 -3.99 -18.81 0.58
C GLU A 219 -2.88 -19.08 -0.44
N MET A 220 -1.61 -18.88 -0.06
CA MET A 220 -0.46 -19.20 -0.92
C MET A 220 -0.38 -20.71 -1.21
N GLY A 221 -0.82 -21.55 -0.29
CA GLY A 221 -0.92 -23.01 -0.49
C GLY A 221 -2.08 -23.46 -1.38
N TYR A 222 -3.06 -22.59 -1.65
CA TYR A 222 -4.23 -22.90 -2.49
C TYR A 222 -4.00 -22.78 -4.00
N ASN A 223 -2.79 -22.48 -4.46
CA ASN A 223 -2.48 -22.33 -5.89
C ASN A 223 -2.65 -23.62 -6.71
N ASN A 224 -3.01 -24.76 -6.10
CA ASN A 224 -3.34 -26.02 -6.75
C ASN A 224 -4.84 -26.30 -6.74
N ARG A 225 -5.66 -25.42 -7.34
CA ARG A 225 -7.10 -25.66 -7.50
C ARG A 225 -7.44 -26.48 -8.74
N ASP A 226 -6.57 -27.37 -9.16
CA ASP A 226 -6.75 -28.30 -10.30
C ASP A 226 -8.09 -29.05 -10.26
N TYR A 227 -8.66 -29.27 -9.09
CA TYR A 227 -9.93 -29.95 -8.93
C TYR A 227 -11.15 -29.15 -9.41
N ARG A 228 -11.08 -27.81 -9.38
CA ARG A 228 -12.19 -26.95 -9.83
C ARG A 228 -12.22 -26.80 -11.34
N LEU A 229 -11.06 -26.71 -11.97
CA LEU A 229 -10.94 -26.58 -13.43
C LEU A 229 -11.36 -27.87 -14.13
N LYS A 230 -11.13 -29.03 -13.54
CA LYS A 230 -11.55 -30.35 -14.11
C LYS A 230 -13.05 -30.55 -14.13
N ALA A 231 -13.83 -29.80 -13.38
CA ALA A 231 -15.28 -29.90 -13.34
C ALA A 231 -16.01 -29.09 -14.45
N PHE A 232 -15.27 -28.29 -15.23
CA PHE A 232 -15.81 -27.34 -16.21
C PHE A 232 -15.19 -27.47 -17.62
N ILE A 233 -14.39 -28.52 -17.88
CA ILE A 233 -13.81 -28.82 -19.20
C ILE A 233 -14.57 -30.00 -19.83
#